data_88b0d5b2203a2de227548ddd2f7977dc
#
_entry.id   88b0d5b2203a2de227548ddd2f7977dc
#
_cell.length_a   1.000
_cell.length_b   1.000
_cell.length_c   1.000
_cell.angle_alpha   90.00
_cell.angle_beta   90.00
_cell.angle_gamma   90.00
#
_symmetry.space_group_name_H-M   'P 1'
#
loop_
_entity.id
_entity.type
_entity.pdbx_description
1 polymer ?
#
loop_
_entity_poly.entity_id
_entity_poly.type
_entity_poly.pdbx_seq_one_letter_code
_entity_poly.pdbx_strand_id
1 'polypeptide(L)'
;MQEMELEIAGGSLHYEIRDGKIAVTGLGGGASQVSVPERIENLPVEIIHKRAFLSKKNLRKVILPDTIREVGDWAFAYCDSLREIALPRSSISFGRSAFLECGNLKEISPQGAGREISLLLAAAVTSLEAYYLLDISEAGSGEWLDKWDQKLFSLLYSPDAEGYAKQVLCGEEDYGSTDFEAFLREKRKKKVRLCTLRLLCPTGLSDERREKLERYLAEHTKGCESDETWQVVLLEHGSDREYYSLFAQIGCLTEENFQAVVADIGEDKPEMKAYFMRW
;
A
#
# COMPACT_ATOMS: atom_id res chain seq x y z
N MET A 1 -15.73 30.35 13.10
CA MET A 1 -14.45 29.87 13.65
C MET A 1 -13.37 30.53 12.83
N GLN A 2 -12.33 31.05 13.46
CA GLN A 2 -11.24 31.72 12.74
C GLN A 2 -10.22 30.63 12.40
N GLU A 3 -9.95 30.40 11.11
CA GLU A 3 -8.88 29.57 10.64
C GLU A 3 -7.55 30.29 10.88
N MET A 4 -6.60 29.57 11.46
CA MET A 4 -5.27 30.07 11.80
C MET A 4 -4.22 29.29 10.99
N GLU A 5 -3.03 29.83 10.87
CA GLU A 5 -1.97 29.31 10.04
C GLU A 5 -0.66 29.21 10.81
N LEU A 6 0.03 28.08 10.66
CA LEU A 6 1.36 27.84 11.18
C LEU A 6 2.31 27.58 10.03
N GLU A 7 3.34 28.40 9.88
CA GLU A 7 4.40 28.20 8.90
C GLU A 7 5.21 26.93 9.20
N ILE A 8 5.42 26.11 8.18
CA ILE A 8 6.24 24.90 8.20
C ILE A 8 7.19 24.86 7.01
N ALA A 9 8.14 23.94 6.98
CA ALA A 9 9.04 23.77 5.85
C ALA A 9 8.27 23.42 4.57
N GLY A 10 8.30 24.33 3.58
CA GLY A 10 7.67 24.15 2.27
C GLY A 10 6.17 24.48 2.19
N GLY A 11 5.60 25.09 3.23
CA GLY A 11 4.20 25.48 3.24
C GLY A 11 3.70 25.91 4.61
N SER A 12 2.41 25.74 4.84
CA SER A 12 1.77 26.09 6.10
C SER A 12 0.71 25.05 6.50
N LEU A 13 0.53 24.83 7.80
CA LEU A 13 -0.60 24.08 8.36
C LEU A 13 -1.70 25.05 8.75
N HIS A 14 -2.89 24.82 8.22
CA HIS A 14 -4.10 25.51 8.66
C HIS A 14 -4.70 24.74 9.83
N TYR A 15 -5.18 25.44 10.82
CA TYR A 15 -5.75 24.82 12.02
C TYR A 15 -6.85 25.68 12.65
N GLU A 16 -7.63 25.06 13.51
CA GLU A 16 -8.61 25.71 14.35
C GLU A 16 -8.51 25.18 15.79
N ILE A 17 -8.94 26.01 16.75
CA ILE A 17 -9.04 25.60 18.16
C ILE A 17 -10.46 25.14 18.43
N ARG A 18 -10.58 23.90 18.94
CA ARG A 18 -11.85 23.28 19.37
C ARG A 18 -11.68 22.71 20.77
N ASP A 19 -12.47 23.17 21.71
CA ASP A 19 -12.52 22.64 23.09
C ASP A 19 -11.12 22.51 23.75
N GLY A 20 -10.24 23.51 23.54
CA GLY A 20 -8.89 23.50 24.08
C GLY A 20 -7.89 22.58 23.37
N LYS A 21 -8.22 22.11 22.18
CA LYS A 21 -7.39 21.23 21.33
C LYS A 21 -7.23 21.85 19.94
N ILE A 22 -6.21 21.44 19.24
CA ILE A 22 -5.97 21.84 17.85
C ILE A 22 -6.49 20.77 16.90
N ALA A 23 -7.28 21.21 15.92
CA ALA A 23 -7.64 20.43 14.75
C ALA A 23 -6.94 21.01 13.51
N VAL A 24 -6.08 20.22 12.85
CA VAL A 24 -5.47 20.59 11.57
C VAL A 24 -6.53 20.50 10.47
N THR A 25 -6.82 21.61 9.80
CA THR A 25 -7.88 21.73 8.80
C THR A 25 -7.36 21.71 7.37
N GLY A 26 -6.06 22.00 7.16
CA GLY A 26 -5.50 22.07 5.82
C GLY A 26 -3.99 22.12 5.76
N LEU A 27 -3.48 21.94 4.53
CA LEU A 27 -2.07 22.17 4.19
C LEU A 27 -2.00 23.17 3.03
N GLY A 28 -1.34 24.29 3.26
CA GLY A 28 -0.97 25.28 2.25
C GLY A 28 0.39 24.94 1.62
N GLY A 29 0.66 25.48 0.41
CA GLY A 29 1.95 25.32 -0.27
C GLY A 29 2.17 23.95 -0.90
N GLY A 30 3.44 23.62 -1.17
CA GLY A 30 3.86 22.42 -1.93
C GLY A 30 4.77 21.48 -1.15
N ALA A 31 4.65 21.41 0.18
CA ALA A 31 5.48 20.56 1.02
C ALA A 31 5.42 19.10 0.60
N SER A 32 6.59 18.48 0.41
CA SER A 32 6.68 17.05 0.09
C SER A 32 6.75 16.17 1.34
N GLN A 33 7.09 16.76 2.47
CA GLN A 33 7.10 16.10 3.77
C GLN A 33 6.49 17.03 4.82
N VAL A 34 5.63 16.50 5.68
CA VAL A 34 4.99 17.23 6.77
C VAL A 34 5.19 16.46 8.07
N SER A 35 5.73 17.16 9.06
CA SER A 35 5.72 16.71 10.44
C SER A 35 4.73 17.59 11.21
N VAL A 36 3.62 17.00 11.62
CA VAL A 36 2.62 17.70 12.42
C VAL A 36 3.17 17.87 13.85
N PRO A 37 3.21 19.09 14.41
CA PRO A 37 3.73 19.30 15.74
C PRO A 37 2.80 18.73 16.82
N GLU A 38 3.36 18.35 17.97
CA GLU A 38 2.56 17.88 19.11
C GLU A 38 1.67 18.97 19.70
N ARG A 39 2.14 20.21 19.63
CA ARG A 39 1.45 21.38 20.21
C ARG A 39 1.56 22.59 19.29
N ILE A 40 0.49 23.36 19.25
CA ILE A 40 0.44 24.71 18.66
C ILE A 40 -0.15 25.63 19.74
N GLU A 41 0.47 26.79 20.00
CA GLU A 41 0.02 27.75 21.05
C GLU A 41 -0.17 27.06 22.42
N ASN A 42 0.68 26.11 22.78
CA ASN A 42 0.59 25.30 24.00
C ASN A 42 -0.63 24.34 24.08
N LEU A 43 -1.46 24.28 23.05
CA LEU A 43 -2.59 23.34 22.96
C LEU A 43 -2.16 22.06 22.21
N PRO A 44 -2.63 20.87 22.63
CA PRO A 44 -2.28 19.61 21.94
C PRO A 44 -2.96 19.54 20.56
N VAL A 45 -2.22 19.04 19.56
CA VAL A 45 -2.76 18.71 18.24
C VAL A 45 -3.33 17.31 18.30
N GLU A 46 -4.65 17.17 18.35
CA GLU A 46 -5.29 15.87 18.54
C GLU A 46 -6.07 15.40 17.32
N ILE A 47 -6.40 16.29 16.38
CA ILE A 47 -7.32 15.99 15.29
C ILE A 47 -6.69 16.38 13.94
N ILE A 48 -6.68 15.46 13.00
CA ILE A 48 -6.58 15.76 11.57
C ILE A 48 -8.01 15.81 11.03
N HIS A 49 -8.47 17.01 10.67
CA HIS A 49 -9.85 17.23 10.27
C HIS A 49 -10.17 16.51 8.93
N LYS A 50 -11.47 16.33 8.66
CA LYS A 50 -11.91 15.78 7.37
C LYS A 50 -11.32 16.59 6.22
N ARG A 51 -10.78 15.91 5.20
CA ARG A 51 -10.19 16.48 3.99
C ARG A 51 -8.96 17.40 4.23
N ALA A 52 -8.32 17.37 5.40
CA ALA A 52 -7.22 18.28 5.73
C ALA A 52 -6.06 18.22 4.71
N PHE A 53 -5.72 17.04 4.21
CA PHE A 53 -4.68 16.84 3.20
C PHE A 53 -5.24 16.34 1.87
N LEU A 54 -6.52 16.57 1.60
CA LEU A 54 -7.17 16.11 0.36
C LEU A 54 -6.40 16.58 -0.89
N SER A 55 -6.11 15.65 -1.81
CA SER A 55 -5.49 15.90 -3.12
C SER A 55 -4.12 16.62 -3.06
N LYS A 56 -3.33 16.41 -2.01
CA LYS A 56 -1.97 16.97 -1.90
C LYS A 56 -0.99 16.14 -2.75
N LYS A 57 -0.93 16.45 -4.04
CA LYS A 57 -0.19 15.67 -5.05
C LYS A 57 1.33 15.63 -4.84
N ASN A 58 1.93 16.61 -4.14
CA ASN A 58 3.36 16.64 -3.85
C ASN A 58 3.75 15.93 -2.55
N LEU A 59 2.77 15.65 -1.69
CA LEU A 59 2.99 15.09 -0.36
C LEU A 59 3.46 13.64 -0.46
N ARG A 60 4.66 13.35 0.06
CA ARG A 60 5.30 12.02 0.01
C ARG A 60 5.37 11.35 1.37
N LYS A 61 5.51 12.14 2.43
CA LYS A 61 5.66 11.64 3.80
C LYS A 61 4.92 12.52 4.78
N VAL A 62 4.22 11.87 5.72
CA VAL A 62 3.56 12.53 6.85
C VAL A 62 4.01 11.88 8.15
N ILE A 63 4.28 12.68 9.16
CA ILE A 63 4.58 12.23 10.52
C ILE A 63 3.54 12.83 11.44
N LEU A 64 2.75 11.98 12.07
CA LEU A 64 1.74 12.37 13.06
C LEU A 64 2.29 12.17 14.47
N PRO A 65 2.12 13.16 15.38
CA PRO A 65 2.61 13.10 16.75
C PRO A 65 1.77 12.18 17.63
N ASP A 66 2.32 11.81 18.80
CA ASP A 66 1.65 10.94 19.78
C ASP A 66 0.38 11.54 20.40
N THR A 67 0.13 12.80 20.17
CA THR A 67 -1.09 13.50 20.63
C THR A 67 -2.31 13.24 19.75
N ILE A 68 -2.14 12.79 18.50
CA ILE A 68 -3.25 12.52 17.57
C ILE A 68 -4.16 11.42 18.11
N ARG A 69 -5.48 11.67 18.02
CA ARG A 69 -6.56 10.73 18.41
C ARG A 69 -7.52 10.46 17.28
N GLU A 70 -7.63 11.39 16.34
CA GLU A 70 -8.59 11.30 15.25
C GLU A 70 -7.99 11.73 13.92
N VAL A 71 -8.25 10.95 12.88
CA VAL A 71 -8.02 11.27 11.47
C VAL A 71 -9.37 11.19 10.76
N GLY A 72 -9.88 12.34 10.32
CA GLY A 72 -11.22 12.47 9.76
C GLY A 72 -11.41 11.85 8.39
N ASP A 73 -12.66 11.86 7.91
CA ASP A 73 -13.05 11.34 6.60
C ASP A 73 -12.24 12.00 5.47
N TRP A 74 -11.72 11.18 4.52
CA TRP A 74 -10.93 11.62 3.36
C TRP A 74 -9.72 12.48 3.70
N ALA A 75 -9.19 12.39 4.90
CA ALA A 75 -8.12 13.28 5.35
C ALA A 75 -6.91 13.31 4.42
N PHE A 76 -6.51 12.18 3.86
CA PHE A 76 -5.40 12.02 2.91
C PHE A 76 -5.85 11.53 1.53
N ALA A 77 -7.15 11.52 1.22
CA ALA A 77 -7.61 10.98 -0.04
C ALA A 77 -7.00 11.70 -1.25
N TYR A 78 -6.73 10.94 -2.33
CA TYR A 78 -6.13 11.41 -3.57
C TYR A 78 -4.73 12.03 -3.41
N CYS A 79 -3.98 11.61 -2.39
CA CYS A 79 -2.56 11.95 -2.23
C CYS A 79 -1.68 10.97 -3.03
N ASP A 80 -1.67 11.11 -4.36
CA ASP A 80 -1.06 10.14 -5.28
C ASP A 80 0.44 9.94 -5.05
N SER A 81 1.16 10.92 -4.52
CA SER A 81 2.59 10.81 -4.23
C SER A 81 2.90 10.31 -2.83
N LEU A 82 1.89 10.15 -1.95
CA LEU A 82 2.09 9.73 -0.57
C LEU A 82 2.64 8.30 -0.53
N ARG A 83 3.81 8.13 0.10
CA ARG A 83 4.51 6.85 0.20
C ARG A 83 4.55 6.30 1.61
N GLU A 84 4.62 7.19 2.58
CA GLU A 84 4.81 6.83 3.99
C GLU A 84 4.00 7.73 4.90
N ILE A 85 3.34 7.12 5.89
CA ILE A 85 2.75 7.83 7.01
C ILE A 85 3.19 7.18 8.32
N ALA A 86 3.87 7.95 9.17
CA ALA A 86 4.22 7.54 10.52
C ALA A 86 3.07 7.90 11.47
N LEU A 87 2.61 6.92 12.21
CA LEU A 87 1.49 7.01 13.14
C LEU A 87 1.98 6.94 14.58
N PRO A 88 1.29 7.55 15.57
CA PRO A 88 1.63 7.41 16.98
C PRO A 88 1.42 5.99 17.49
N ARG A 89 1.88 5.74 18.73
CA ARG A 89 1.63 4.47 19.44
C ARG A 89 0.20 4.30 19.91
N SER A 90 -0.46 5.41 20.18
CA SER A 90 -1.81 5.40 20.72
C SER A 90 -2.83 5.03 19.65
N SER A 91 -3.93 4.42 20.09
CA SER A 91 -5.06 4.15 19.20
C SER A 91 -5.56 5.45 18.56
N ILE A 92 -5.79 5.39 17.25
CA ILE A 92 -6.34 6.48 16.45
C ILE A 92 -7.66 6.01 15.86
N SER A 93 -8.66 6.86 15.90
CA SER A 93 -9.89 6.69 15.14
C SER A 93 -9.68 7.20 13.71
N PHE A 94 -9.92 6.35 12.72
CA PHE A 94 -9.86 6.72 11.31
C PHE A 94 -11.28 6.89 10.74
N GLY A 95 -11.50 8.02 10.08
CA GLY A 95 -12.69 8.29 9.32
C GLY A 95 -12.76 7.49 8.02
N ARG A 96 -13.92 7.53 7.36
CA ARG A 96 -14.16 6.79 6.12
C ARG A 96 -13.21 7.26 5.02
N SER A 97 -12.66 6.28 4.29
CA SER A 97 -11.85 6.53 3.10
C SER A 97 -10.67 7.50 3.36
N ALA A 98 -10.09 7.47 4.56
CA ALA A 98 -9.01 8.39 4.94
C ALA A 98 -7.82 8.37 3.95
N PHE A 99 -7.54 7.21 3.33
CA PHE A 99 -6.47 6.98 2.35
C PHE A 99 -6.99 6.56 0.97
N LEU A 100 -8.20 6.98 0.61
CA LEU A 100 -8.78 6.65 -0.70
C LEU A 100 -7.86 7.17 -1.82
N GLU A 101 -7.62 6.34 -2.85
CA GLU A 101 -6.77 6.69 -4.02
C GLU A 101 -5.36 7.17 -3.64
N CYS A 102 -4.77 6.61 -2.57
CA CYS A 102 -3.34 6.76 -2.24
C CYS A 102 -2.53 5.61 -2.85
N GLY A 103 -2.56 5.43 -4.16
CA GLY A 103 -1.99 4.26 -4.85
C GLY A 103 -0.49 4.02 -4.63
N ASN A 104 0.27 5.05 -4.24
CA ASN A 104 1.70 4.93 -3.94
C ASN A 104 2.02 4.76 -2.45
N LEU A 105 1.02 4.68 -1.57
CA LEU A 105 1.23 4.49 -0.13
C LEU A 105 1.74 3.07 0.14
N LYS A 106 3.03 2.97 0.50
CA LYS A 106 3.73 1.70 0.73
C LYS A 106 3.88 1.35 2.20
N GLU A 107 3.93 2.35 3.08
CA GLU A 107 4.15 2.14 4.51
C GLU A 107 3.18 2.98 5.36
N ILE A 108 2.45 2.31 6.23
CA ILE A 108 1.74 2.92 7.36
C ILE A 108 2.45 2.41 8.61
N SER A 109 3.24 3.27 9.26
CA SER A 109 4.19 2.87 10.30
C SER A 109 3.75 3.32 11.69
N PRO A 110 3.04 2.48 12.46
CA PRO A 110 2.81 2.75 13.85
C PRO A 110 4.12 2.77 14.61
N GLN A 111 4.30 3.71 15.53
CA GLN A 111 5.53 3.83 16.30
C GLN A 111 5.81 2.55 17.12
N GLY A 112 6.93 1.89 16.84
CA GLY A 112 7.32 0.63 17.48
C GLY A 112 6.86 -0.63 16.74
N ALA A 113 6.08 -0.52 15.67
CA ALA A 113 5.80 -1.65 14.79
C ALA A 113 7.02 -1.97 13.90
N GLY A 114 7.18 -3.25 13.57
CA GLY A 114 8.18 -3.69 12.60
C GLY A 114 7.79 -3.29 11.16
N ARG A 115 8.79 -3.25 10.27
CA ARG A 115 8.59 -2.89 8.85
C ARG A 115 7.55 -3.78 8.17
N GLU A 116 7.53 -5.08 8.43
CA GLU A 116 6.56 -6.01 7.85
C GLU A 116 5.12 -5.58 8.14
N ILE A 117 4.82 -5.24 9.39
CA ILE A 117 3.47 -4.80 9.79
C ILE A 117 3.13 -3.46 9.13
N SER A 118 4.10 -2.56 8.99
CA SER A 118 3.89 -1.27 8.30
C SER A 118 3.52 -1.45 6.82
N LEU A 119 4.17 -2.39 6.13
CA LEU A 119 3.87 -2.74 4.75
C LEU A 119 2.49 -3.42 4.62
N LEU A 120 2.18 -4.36 5.51
CA LEU A 120 0.90 -5.06 5.52
C LEU A 120 -0.27 -4.12 5.84
N LEU A 121 -0.10 -3.13 6.74
CA LEU A 121 -1.10 -2.09 7.01
C LEU A 121 -1.38 -1.24 5.77
N ALA A 122 -0.34 -0.78 5.08
CA ALA A 122 -0.52 -0.02 3.85
C ALA A 122 -1.28 -0.84 2.79
N ALA A 123 -0.87 -2.10 2.56
CA ALA A 123 -1.53 -2.98 1.61
C ALA A 123 -2.98 -3.31 1.99
N ALA A 124 -3.30 -3.36 3.31
CA ALA A 124 -4.68 -3.58 3.77
C ALA A 124 -5.62 -2.49 3.26
N VAL A 125 -5.21 -1.22 3.26
CA VAL A 125 -6.06 -0.11 2.83
C VAL A 125 -5.96 0.21 1.34
N THR A 126 -4.79 0.06 0.73
CA THR A 126 -4.57 0.44 -0.68
C THR A 126 -4.90 -0.68 -1.67
N SER A 127 -4.65 -1.94 -1.29
CA SER A 127 -4.74 -3.08 -2.19
C SER A 127 -5.83 -4.07 -1.81
N LEU A 128 -5.96 -4.43 -0.53
CA LEU A 128 -7.03 -5.32 -0.08
C LEU A 128 -8.37 -4.60 0.12
N GLU A 129 -8.40 -3.27 0.19
CA GLU A 129 -9.60 -2.46 0.48
C GLU A 129 -10.28 -2.91 1.79
N ALA A 130 -9.46 -3.32 2.76
CA ALA A 130 -9.87 -3.87 4.04
C ALA A 130 -9.66 -2.84 5.16
N TYR A 131 -10.38 -1.73 5.09
CA TYR A 131 -10.23 -0.62 6.04
C TYR A 131 -10.46 -0.99 7.49
N TYR A 132 -11.20 -2.08 7.77
CA TYR A 132 -11.37 -2.62 9.12
C TYR A 132 -10.06 -3.17 9.73
N LEU A 133 -9.02 -3.38 8.92
CA LEU A 133 -7.68 -3.75 9.38
C LEU A 133 -6.82 -2.54 9.76
N LEU A 134 -7.31 -1.33 9.57
CA LEU A 134 -6.63 -0.11 9.97
C LEU A 134 -6.90 0.18 11.45
N ASP A 135 -6.58 -0.79 12.28
CA ASP A 135 -6.57 -0.69 13.74
C ASP A 135 -5.14 -0.86 14.24
N ILE A 136 -4.54 0.26 14.70
CA ILE A 136 -3.14 0.28 15.12
C ILE A 136 -2.91 -0.59 16.36
N SER A 137 -3.90 -0.67 17.24
CA SER A 137 -3.80 -1.43 18.49
C SER A 137 -3.75 -2.95 18.26
N GLU A 138 -4.38 -3.42 17.21
CA GLU A 138 -4.48 -4.83 16.83
C GLU A 138 -3.41 -5.25 15.80
N ALA A 139 -2.83 -4.27 15.09
CA ALA A 139 -1.92 -4.52 13.97
C ALA A 139 -0.73 -5.40 14.36
N GLY A 140 -0.59 -6.52 13.68
CA GLY A 140 0.47 -7.51 13.93
C GLY A 140 0.11 -8.57 14.98
N SER A 141 -1.05 -8.50 15.64
CA SER A 141 -1.54 -9.60 16.47
C SER A 141 -1.86 -10.83 15.61
N GLY A 142 -1.88 -12.03 16.22
CA GLY A 142 -2.23 -13.26 15.51
C GLY A 142 -3.62 -13.18 14.86
N GLU A 143 -4.61 -12.62 15.57
CA GLU A 143 -5.96 -12.44 15.04
C GLU A 143 -6.00 -11.43 13.87
N TRP A 144 -5.25 -10.35 13.96
CA TRP A 144 -5.14 -9.37 12.88
C TRP A 144 -4.50 -9.99 11.64
N LEU A 145 -3.40 -10.74 11.80
CA LEU A 145 -2.74 -11.46 10.70
C LEU A 145 -3.67 -12.51 10.08
N ASP A 146 -4.44 -13.22 10.88
CA ASP A 146 -5.44 -14.17 10.37
C ASP A 146 -6.53 -13.49 9.53
N LYS A 147 -7.05 -12.34 9.97
CA LYS A 147 -8.03 -11.54 9.20
C LYS A 147 -7.42 -11.03 7.89
N TRP A 148 -6.15 -10.61 7.92
CA TRP A 148 -5.42 -10.16 6.75
C TRP A 148 -5.28 -11.29 5.72
N ASP A 149 -4.83 -12.46 6.16
CA ASP A 149 -4.67 -13.65 5.31
C ASP A 149 -6.01 -14.14 4.75
N GLN A 150 -7.07 -14.17 5.57
CA GLN A 150 -8.42 -14.54 5.11
C GLN A 150 -8.88 -13.61 3.97
N LYS A 151 -8.64 -12.30 4.09
CA LYS A 151 -9.00 -11.34 3.04
C LYS A 151 -8.17 -11.55 1.78
N LEU A 152 -6.86 -11.83 1.90
CA LEU A 152 -6.00 -12.18 0.77
C LEU A 152 -6.53 -13.44 0.05
N PHE A 153 -6.76 -14.52 0.78
CA PHE A 153 -7.25 -15.76 0.17
C PHE A 153 -8.64 -15.60 -0.46
N SER A 154 -9.52 -14.81 0.13
CA SER A 154 -10.81 -14.46 -0.49
C SER A 154 -10.59 -13.77 -1.86
N LEU A 155 -9.63 -12.85 -1.95
CA LEU A 155 -9.27 -12.22 -3.22
C LEU A 155 -8.66 -13.22 -4.22
N LEU A 156 -7.76 -14.09 -3.78
CA LEU A 156 -7.10 -15.08 -4.65
C LEU A 156 -8.09 -16.03 -5.29
N TYR A 157 -9.07 -16.51 -4.52
CA TYR A 157 -10.10 -17.43 -5.02
C TYR A 157 -11.26 -16.74 -5.74
N SER A 158 -11.33 -15.40 -5.74
CA SER A 158 -12.34 -14.69 -6.52
C SER A 158 -12.03 -14.75 -8.02
N PRO A 159 -13.05 -14.83 -8.89
CA PRO A 159 -12.86 -14.75 -10.34
C PRO A 159 -12.15 -13.46 -10.75
N ASP A 160 -11.23 -13.52 -11.71
CA ASP A 160 -10.51 -12.33 -12.19
C ASP A 160 -11.45 -11.27 -12.81
N ALA A 161 -12.54 -11.71 -13.41
CA ALA A 161 -13.57 -10.83 -13.98
C ALA A 161 -14.44 -10.14 -12.91
N GLU A 162 -14.32 -10.50 -11.61
CA GLU A 162 -15.13 -9.88 -10.56
C GLU A 162 -14.81 -8.40 -10.42
N GLY A 163 -15.86 -7.58 -10.51
CA GLY A 163 -15.79 -6.12 -10.44
C GLY A 163 -15.74 -5.40 -11.78
N TYR A 164 -15.51 -6.12 -12.89
CA TYR A 164 -15.46 -5.49 -14.23
C TYR A 164 -16.74 -4.72 -14.58
N ALA A 165 -17.90 -5.31 -14.34
CA ALA A 165 -19.19 -4.65 -14.61
C ALA A 165 -19.37 -3.35 -13.81
N LYS A 166 -18.86 -3.27 -12.59
CA LYS A 166 -18.91 -2.03 -11.79
C LYS A 166 -18.01 -0.94 -12.38
N GLN A 167 -16.83 -1.30 -12.88
CA GLN A 167 -15.92 -0.35 -13.52
C GLN A 167 -16.51 0.22 -14.82
N VAL A 168 -17.17 -0.61 -15.61
CA VAL A 168 -17.87 -0.17 -16.84
C VAL A 168 -19.05 0.74 -16.53
N LEU A 169 -19.84 0.43 -15.47
CA LEU A 169 -21.02 1.22 -15.11
C LEU A 169 -20.69 2.53 -14.40
N CYS A 170 -19.53 2.63 -13.74
CA CYS A 170 -19.08 3.85 -13.08
C CYS A 170 -18.20 4.74 -13.96
N GLY A 171 -17.80 4.26 -15.14
CA GLY A 171 -17.12 5.06 -16.16
C GLY A 171 -18.13 5.98 -16.83
N GLU A 172 -17.87 7.30 -16.87
CA GLU A 172 -18.64 8.23 -17.69
C GLU A 172 -18.56 7.80 -19.16
N GLU A 173 -19.66 7.98 -19.92
CA GLU A 173 -19.83 7.48 -21.29
C GLU A 173 -18.77 7.92 -22.31
N ASP A 174 -17.83 8.82 -21.92
CA ASP A 174 -16.82 9.43 -22.79
C ASP A 174 -15.42 8.76 -22.73
N TYR A 175 -15.19 7.80 -21.84
CA TYR A 175 -13.92 7.06 -21.81
C TYR A 175 -14.13 5.70 -22.46
N GLY A 176 -13.53 5.54 -23.66
CA GLY A 176 -13.63 4.38 -24.52
C GLY A 176 -13.59 3.04 -23.81
N SER A 177 -14.14 2.00 -24.44
CA SER A 177 -14.32 0.65 -23.91
C SER A 177 -13.15 0.24 -23.00
N THR A 178 -13.45 0.02 -21.72
CA THR A 178 -12.47 -0.54 -20.78
C THR A 178 -12.01 -1.88 -21.34
N ASP A 179 -10.75 -1.99 -21.71
CA ASP A 179 -10.19 -3.23 -22.25
C ASP A 179 -10.30 -4.32 -21.18
N PHE A 180 -11.15 -5.31 -21.45
CA PHE A 180 -11.42 -6.42 -20.53
C PHE A 180 -10.14 -7.21 -20.22
N GLU A 181 -9.28 -7.45 -21.21
CA GLU A 181 -8.03 -8.15 -21.03
C GLU A 181 -7.03 -7.35 -20.16
N ALA A 182 -7.00 -6.04 -20.33
CA ALA A 182 -6.20 -5.16 -19.45
C ALA A 182 -6.72 -5.21 -18.00
N PHE A 183 -8.04 -5.22 -17.80
CA PHE A 183 -8.63 -5.38 -16.48
C PHE A 183 -8.25 -6.70 -15.82
N LEU A 184 -8.39 -7.83 -16.54
CA LEU A 184 -8.00 -9.16 -16.04
C LEU A 184 -6.53 -9.19 -15.65
N ARG A 185 -5.66 -8.64 -16.51
CA ARG A 185 -4.21 -8.57 -16.26
C ARG A 185 -3.87 -7.78 -15.00
N GLU A 186 -4.46 -6.60 -14.81
CA GLU A 186 -4.24 -5.80 -13.60
C GLU A 186 -4.80 -6.48 -12.35
N LYS A 187 -5.92 -7.18 -12.44
CA LYS A 187 -6.46 -7.99 -11.35
C LYS A 187 -5.50 -9.10 -10.93
N ARG A 188 -4.92 -9.83 -11.90
CA ARG A 188 -3.92 -10.88 -11.66
C ARG A 188 -2.62 -10.30 -11.09
N LYS A 189 -2.12 -9.18 -11.63
CA LYS A 189 -0.96 -8.47 -11.04
C LYS A 189 -1.21 -8.03 -9.61
N LYS A 190 -2.41 -7.53 -9.29
CA LYS A 190 -2.79 -7.18 -7.92
C LYS A 190 -2.69 -8.38 -6.98
N LYS A 191 -3.19 -9.55 -7.41
CA LYS A 191 -3.08 -10.81 -6.67
C LYS A 191 -1.61 -11.22 -6.46
N VAL A 192 -0.79 -11.17 -7.50
CA VAL A 192 0.64 -11.48 -7.46
C VAL A 192 1.39 -10.54 -6.51
N ARG A 193 1.18 -9.22 -6.60
CA ARG A 193 1.81 -8.22 -5.70
C ARG A 193 1.53 -8.54 -4.23
N LEU A 194 0.28 -8.90 -3.92
CA LEU A 194 -0.13 -9.23 -2.55
C LEU A 194 0.43 -10.56 -2.06
N CYS A 195 0.46 -11.59 -2.91
CA CYS A 195 1.10 -12.87 -2.59
C CYS A 195 2.59 -12.69 -2.29
N THR A 196 3.30 -11.99 -3.17
CA THR A 196 4.73 -11.71 -3.01
C THR A 196 4.99 -10.90 -1.75
N LEU A 197 4.22 -9.84 -1.52
CA LEU A 197 4.32 -9.04 -0.30
C LEU A 197 4.13 -9.90 0.95
N ARG A 198 3.12 -10.76 0.98
CA ARG A 198 2.84 -11.61 2.15
C ARG A 198 3.95 -12.64 2.41
N LEU A 199 4.57 -13.17 1.35
CA LEU A 199 5.72 -14.08 1.46
C LEU A 199 6.98 -13.35 1.94
N LEU A 200 7.19 -12.10 1.54
CA LEU A 200 8.27 -11.24 2.02
C LEU A 200 8.04 -10.68 3.44
N CYS A 201 6.80 -10.70 3.91
CA CYS A 201 6.38 -10.31 5.26
C CYS A 201 5.85 -11.55 6.03
N PRO A 202 6.70 -12.54 6.38
CA PRO A 202 6.26 -13.87 6.82
C PRO A 202 5.78 -13.93 8.27
N THR A 203 5.82 -12.84 9.04
CA THR A 203 5.36 -12.83 10.43
C THR A 203 3.98 -13.48 10.56
N GLY A 204 3.87 -14.53 11.37
CA GLY A 204 2.63 -15.27 11.63
C GLY A 204 2.07 -16.06 10.46
N LEU A 205 2.79 -16.20 9.34
CA LEU A 205 2.37 -16.99 8.19
C LEU A 205 2.62 -18.48 8.44
N SER A 206 1.55 -19.30 8.43
CA SER A 206 1.67 -20.76 8.57
C SER A 206 2.24 -21.40 7.31
N ASP A 207 2.86 -22.58 7.45
CA ASP A 207 3.44 -23.31 6.32
C ASP A 207 2.38 -23.67 5.27
N GLU A 208 1.19 -24.07 5.67
CA GLU A 208 0.08 -24.35 4.77
C GLU A 208 -0.31 -23.14 3.90
N ARG A 209 -0.40 -21.95 4.53
CA ARG A 209 -0.70 -20.70 3.81
C ARG A 209 0.45 -20.31 2.89
N ARG A 210 1.69 -20.46 3.36
CA ARG A 210 2.90 -20.22 2.56
C ARG A 210 2.88 -21.06 1.29
N GLU A 211 2.71 -22.36 1.39
CA GLU A 211 2.67 -23.28 0.23
C GLU A 211 1.59 -22.90 -0.78
N LYS A 212 0.41 -22.45 -0.32
CA LYS A 212 -0.67 -21.98 -1.20
C LYS A 212 -0.28 -20.73 -1.98
N LEU A 213 0.39 -19.77 -1.33
CA LEU A 213 0.87 -18.53 -1.98
C LEU A 213 1.99 -18.83 -2.98
N GLU A 214 2.95 -19.67 -2.61
CA GLU A 214 4.04 -20.11 -3.47
C GLU A 214 3.51 -20.81 -4.72
N ARG A 215 2.56 -21.73 -4.55
CA ARG A 215 1.89 -22.42 -5.65
C ARG A 215 1.19 -21.44 -6.59
N TYR A 216 0.42 -20.49 -6.04
CA TYR A 216 -0.25 -19.46 -6.82
C TYR A 216 0.76 -18.69 -7.71
N LEU A 217 1.89 -18.25 -7.14
CA LEU A 217 2.92 -17.54 -7.90
C LEU A 217 3.56 -18.44 -8.98
N ALA A 218 3.83 -19.70 -8.68
CA ALA A 218 4.42 -20.65 -9.64
C ALA A 218 3.48 -20.96 -10.81
N GLU A 219 2.17 -21.04 -10.57
CA GLU A 219 1.15 -21.27 -11.61
C GLU A 219 0.95 -20.05 -12.53
N HIS A 220 1.37 -18.85 -12.09
CA HIS A 220 1.23 -17.59 -12.84
C HIS A 220 2.58 -17.01 -13.25
N THR A 221 3.50 -17.86 -13.67
CA THR A 221 4.83 -17.50 -14.17
C THR A 221 5.02 -17.94 -15.61
N LYS A 222 6.09 -17.48 -16.25
CA LYS A 222 6.36 -17.73 -17.67
C LYS A 222 6.37 -19.23 -17.98
N GLY A 223 5.60 -19.59 -18.99
CA GLY A 223 5.43 -21.01 -19.41
C GLY A 223 4.27 -21.73 -18.72
N CYS A 224 3.55 -21.08 -17.84
CA CYS A 224 2.37 -21.61 -17.15
C CYS A 224 1.05 -20.98 -17.69
N GLU A 225 0.00 -20.92 -16.85
CA GLU A 225 -1.31 -20.37 -17.24
C GLU A 225 -1.23 -18.90 -17.65
N SER A 226 -0.37 -18.14 -16.99
CA SER A 226 -0.11 -16.73 -17.28
C SER A 226 1.29 -16.35 -16.78
N ASP A 227 1.73 -15.10 -17.00
CA ASP A 227 3.08 -14.66 -16.67
C ASP A 227 3.15 -13.43 -15.77
N GLU A 228 2.05 -13.06 -15.09
CA GLU A 228 1.99 -11.87 -14.27
C GLU A 228 3.00 -11.88 -13.11
N THR A 229 3.32 -13.06 -12.55
CA THR A 229 4.38 -13.17 -11.52
C THR A 229 5.72 -12.71 -12.07
N TRP A 230 6.07 -13.15 -13.28
CA TRP A 230 7.30 -12.71 -13.93
C TRP A 230 7.26 -11.21 -14.27
N GLN A 231 6.13 -10.72 -14.81
CA GLN A 231 5.99 -9.30 -15.16
C GLN A 231 6.14 -8.40 -13.93
N VAL A 232 5.51 -8.74 -12.78
CA VAL A 232 5.62 -7.96 -11.54
C VAL A 232 7.06 -7.97 -11.04
N VAL A 233 7.71 -9.13 -10.98
CA VAL A 233 9.12 -9.20 -10.54
C VAL A 233 10.04 -8.43 -11.46
N LEU A 234 9.90 -8.57 -12.78
CA LEU A 234 10.77 -7.90 -13.74
C LEU A 234 10.52 -6.39 -13.81
N LEU A 235 9.26 -5.98 -14.01
CA LEU A 235 8.97 -4.58 -14.36
C LEU A 235 8.89 -3.68 -13.12
N GLU A 236 8.38 -4.20 -12.00
CA GLU A 236 8.14 -3.40 -10.81
C GLU A 236 9.27 -3.54 -9.78
N HIS A 237 9.91 -4.71 -9.71
CA HIS A 237 10.89 -5.06 -8.68
C HIS A 237 12.21 -5.61 -9.24
N GLY A 238 12.53 -5.31 -10.48
CA GLY A 238 13.76 -5.80 -11.11
C GLY A 238 15.06 -5.35 -10.43
N SER A 239 15.03 -4.30 -9.62
CA SER A 239 16.14 -3.83 -8.80
C SER A 239 16.09 -4.35 -7.35
N ASP A 240 15.01 -5.01 -6.96
CA ASP A 240 14.77 -5.45 -5.59
C ASP A 240 15.17 -6.92 -5.43
N ARG A 241 16.36 -7.17 -4.91
CA ARG A 241 16.94 -8.52 -4.80
C ARG A 241 16.04 -9.50 -4.06
N GLU A 242 15.31 -9.06 -3.05
CA GLU A 242 14.39 -9.90 -2.29
C GLU A 242 13.27 -10.49 -3.16
N TYR A 243 12.78 -9.73 -4.15
CA TYR A 243 11.72 -10.19 -5.06
C TYR A 243 12.22 -11.25 -6.05
N TYR A 244 13.32 -10.99 -6.75
CA TYR A 244 13.81 -11.98 -7.72
C TYR A 244 14.51 -13.18 -7.07
N SER A 245 15.02 -13.06 -5.85
CA SER A 245 15.51 -14.22 -5.09
C SER A 245 14.34 -15.09 -4.62
N LEU A 246 13.24 -14.48 -4.12
CA LEU A 246 12.02 -15.22 -3.80
C LEU A 246 11.48 -15.97 -5.03
N PHE A 247 11.38 -15.29 -6.19
CA PHE A 247 10.94 -15.90 -7.46
C PHE A 247 11.70 -17.18 -7.81
N ALA A 248 13.04 -17.17 -7.66
CA ALA A 248 13.86 -18.33 -7.91
C ALA A 248 13.65 -19.45 -6.84
N GLN A 249 13.57 -19.06 -5.56
CA GLN A 249 13.49 -20.00 -4.44
C GLN A 249 12.17 -20.78 -4.39
N ILE A 250 11.06 -20.16 -4.79
CA ILE A 250 9.73 -20.80 -4.73
C ILE A 250 9.37 -21.58 -6.00
N GLY A 251 10.32 -21.80 -6.91
CA GLY A 251 10.13 -22.61 -8.09
C GLY A 251 9.44 -21.91 -9.27
N CYS A 252 9.36 -20.57 -9.27
CA CYS A 252 8.91 -19.82 -10.44
C CYS A 252 9.95 -19.84 -11.57
N LEU A 253 11.23 -19.99 -11.26
CA LEU A 253 12.30 -20.23 -12.22
C LEU A 253 12.53 -21.73 -12.35
N THR A 254 12.41 -22.26 -13.56
CA THR A 254 12.56 -23.67 -13.89
C THR A 254 13.56 -23.86 -15.02
N GLU A 255 14.06 -25.09 -15.22
CA GLU A 255 14.91 -25.40 -16.38
C GLU A 255 14.23 -25.08 -17.71
N GLU A 256 12.91 -25.31 -17.79
CA GLU A 256 12.12 -25.08 -19.00
C GLU A 256 11.95 -23.62 -19.36
N ASN A 257 11.75 -22.74 -18.36
CA ASN A 257 11.53 -21.31 -18.59
C ASN A 257 12.78 -20.45 -18.46
N PHE A 258 13.90 -20.99 -17.95
CA PHE A 258 15.14 -20.27 -17.66
C PHE A 258 15.62 -19.39 -18.83
N GLN A 259 15.75 -19.98 -20.02
CA GLN A 259 16.25 -19.26 -21.19
C GLN A 259 15.35 -18.08 -21.58
N ALA A 260 14.03 -18.28 -21.51
CA ALA A 260 13.06 -17.26 -21.81
C ALA A 260 13.06 -16.13 -20.77
N VAL A 261 13.18 -16.49 -19.49
CA VAL A 261 13.26 -15.51 -18.38
C VAL A 261 14.54 -14.68 -18.49
N VAL A 262 15.69 -15.30 -18.72
CA VAL A 262 16.98 -14.60 -18.88
C VAL A 262 16.98 -13.70 -20.12
N ALA A 263 16.34 -14.12 -21.22
CA ALA A 263 16.19 -13.27 -22.41
C ALA A 263 15.34 -12.02 -22.14
N ASP A 264 14.29 -12.14 -21.35
CA ASP A 264 13.39 -11.02 -21.01
C ASP A 264 14.02 -9.98 -20.07
N ILE A 265 15.03 -10.37 -19.27
CA ILE A 265 15.72 -9.45 -18.35
C ILE A 265 16.42 -8.32 -19.14
N GLY A 266 16.93 -8.63 -20.33
CA GLY A 266 17.70 -7.68 -21.13
C GLY A 266 19.00 -7.24 -20.46
N GLU A 267 19.55 -6.11 -20.90
CA GLU A 267 20.81 -5.54 -20.38
C GLU A 267 20.57 -4.50 -19.26
N ASP A 268 19.35 -4.06 -19.09
CA ASP A 268 18.99 -2.96 -18.16
C ASP A 268 18.99 -3.40 -16.68
N LYS A 269 19.05 -4.70 -16.42
CA LYS A 269 19.00 -5.27 -15.06
C LYS A 269 20.17 -6.25 -14.84
N PRO A 270 21.42 -5.77 -14.84
CA PRO A 270 22.62 -6.62 -14.83
C PRO A 270 22.75 -7.43 -13.52
N GLU A 271 22.32 -6.90 -12.38
CA GLU A 271 22.39 -7.60 -11.10
C GLU A 271 21.43 -8.80 -11.04
N MET A 272 20.19 -8.63 -11.50
CA MET A 272 19.20 -9.67 -11.60
C MET A 272 19.65 -10.76 -12.59
N LYS A 273 20.17 -10.37 -13.78
CA LYS A 273 20.71 -11.29 -14.76
C LYS A 273 21.86 -12.10 -14.18
N ALA A 274 22.83 -11.44 -13.53
CA ALA A 274 23.94 -12.11 -12.87
C ALA A 274 23.52 -13.05 -11.75
N TYR A 275 22.45 -12.72 -11.03
CA TYR A 275 21.88 -13.62 -10.00
C TYR A 275 21.33 -14.90 -10.63
N PHE A 276 20.48 -14.79 -11.67
CA PHE A 276 19.89 -15.96 -12.31
C PHE A 276 20.93 -16.80 -13.08
N MET A 277 21.97 -16.21 -13.65
CA MET A 277 23.05 -16.96 -14.30
C MET A 277 23.90 -17.81 -13.34
N ARG A 278 23.74 -17.63 -12.03
CA ARG A 278 24.41 -18.43 -10.98
C ARG A 278 23.48 -19.45 -10.34
N TRP A 279 22.23 -19.42 -10.69
CA TRP A 279 21.20 -20.35 -10.21
C TRP A 279 21.28 -21.67 -10.96
#